data_5f75af3e2b3eac2040c3452b7211653f
#
_entry.id   5f75af3e2b3eac2040c3452b7211653f
#
_cell.length_a   1.000
_cell.length_b   1.000
_cell.length_c   1.000
_cell.angle_alpha   90.00
_cell.angle_beta   90.00
_cell.angle_gamma   90.00
#
_symmetry.space_group_name_H-M   'P 1'
#
loop_
_entity.id
_entity.type
_entity.pdbx_description
1 polymer ?
#
loop_
_entity_poly.entity_id
_entity_poly.type
_entity_poly.pdbx_seq_one_letter_code
_entity_poly.pdbx_strand_id
1 'polypeptide(L)'
;MNTHDHPAAWSFLSQIWDSLGGEEKALERVRFEGHGALRSPFAVTDLAAASFASAGLALSDLVATVDGGGPRVRVDRVLASGWFDLPVGPSQPLDGSAGQGIPHKWMCEFQTADDRWLRVQATFPTLRSRIARALGTGEDPGEFESEIRKHAAEDVERLLVDEGAAVAISRTVEEWRGHAQGCSVATEPIVRIETADEGGDAWKPTPGRPLAGIRVLDLTRVISGPMATRFLAACGAEVLRIDRPGSDESSGVFGRGSDVMLGKRWALLDLRTEDGRDRFLRLLSEADVLVHGYRPGALDSLVAPEIRAAVRPGLVEVALNAYGWTGPWKDRRGFDTLVQFSSGLADATTAWALADPEHRTPINALGRLVDADRPRHLPVEALDFATGYQIAAAAIRGLTHRVTTGEGSVSRLSLARTAALLIGEGHVPEEPEIRLPLDGPYENRIFVSGDGRPVKRLEFPVTIEETPLFWERPFEAAGSSVPRWSTAG
;
A
#
# COMPACT_ATOMS: atom_id res chain seq x y z
N MET A 1 3.27 13.21 28.00
CA MET A 1 3.24 12.97 26.56
C MET A 1 3.68 14.24 25.87
N ASN A 2 4.80 14.25 25.16
CA ASN A 2 5.28 15.46 24.49
C ASN A 2 4.66 15.49 23.06
N THR A 3 3.34 15.82 23.02
CA THR A 3 2.59 15.97 21.75
C THR A 3 2.98 17.25 20.99
N HIS A 4 3.95 18.02 21.50
CA HIS A 4 4.40 19.27 20.89
C HIS A 4 5.36 19.06 19.74
N ASP A 5 6.07 17.91 19.72
CA ASP A 5 6.95 17.53 18.63
C ASP A 5 6.13 16.69 17.61
N HIS A 6 6.15 17.07 16.33
CA HIS A 6 5.48 16.38 15.21
C HIS A 6 3.95 16.28 15.32
N PRO A 7 3.23 17.41 15.40
CA PRO A 7 1.77 17.41 15.64
C PRO A 7 0.99 16.70 14.54
N ALA A 8 1.41 16.78 13.27
CA ALA A 8 0.77 16.09 12.16
C ALA A 8 0.89 14.56 12.28
N ALA A 9 2.05 14.03 12.69
CA ALA A 9 2.22 12.59 12.91
C ALA A 9 1.28 12.08 14.03
N TRP A 10 1.10 12.85 15.09
CA TRP A 10 0.17 12.53 16.17
C TRP A 10 -1.29 12.61 15.72
N SER A 11 -1.65 13.63 14.93
CA SER A 11 -2.98 13.78 14.35
C SER A 11 -3.34 12.58 13.48
N PHE A 12 -2.45 12.18 12.55
CA PHE A 12 -2.66 11.01 11.71
C PHE A 12 -2.77 9.72 12.54
N LEU A 13 -1.84 9.50 13.48
CA LEU A 13 -1.86 8.31 14.31
C LEU A 13 -3.14 8.19 15.12
N SER A 14 -3.59 9.28 15.74
CA SER A 14 -4.83 9.29 16.53
C SER A 14 -6.04 8.93 15.67
N GLN A 15 -6.17 9.52 14.47
CA GLN A 15 -7.30 9.24 13.57
C GLN A 15 -7.27 7.79 13.06
N ILE A 16 -6.08 7.28 12.69
CA ILE A 16 -5.92 5.87 12.24
C ILE A 16 -6.25 4.93 13.39
N TRP A 17 -5.74 5.21 14.59
CA TRP A 17 -5.90 4.36 15.77
C TRP A 17 -7.35 4.29 16.26
N ASP A 18 -8.04 5.42 16.28
CA ASP A 18 -9.48 5.49 16.56
C ASP A 18 -10.29 4.66 15.57
N SER A 19 -9.98 4.81 14.27
CA SER A 19 -10.65 4.04 13.20
C SER A 19 -10.40 2.52 13.29
N LEU A 20 -9.30 2.10 13.93
CA LEU A 20 -8.97 0.70 14.24
C LEU A 20 -9.63 0.21 15.54
N GLY A 21 -10.44 1.02 16.20
CA GLY A 21 -11.06 0.71 17.49
C GLY A 21 -10.03 0.57 18.61
N GLY A 22 -8.93 1.30 18.54
CA GLY A 22 -7.88 1.25 19.53
C GLY A 22 -8.17 2.17 20.72
N GLU A 23 -7.73 1.78 21.92
CA GLU A 23 -7.86 2.62 23.12
C GLU A 23 -6.88 3.80 23.07
N GLU A 24 -7.34 5.01 23.35
CA GLU A 24 -6.53 6.24 23.36
C GLU A 24 -5.27 6.10 24.24
N LYS A 25 -5.41 5.46 25.40
CA LYS A 25 -4.29 5.21 26.32
C LYS A 25 -3.12 4.46 25.68
N ALA A 26 -3.36 3.62 24.68
CA ALA A 26 -2.31 2.89 23.99
C ALA A 26 -1.33 3.82 23.24
N LEU A 27 -1.79 5.01 22.82
CA LEU A 27 -0.96 6.02 22.17
C LEU A 27 0.22 6.48 23.06
N GLU A 28 0.10 6.39 24.38
CA GLU A 28 1.20 6.75 25.31
C GLU A 28 2.45 5.87 25.13
N ARG A 29 2.34 4.73 24.49
CA ARG A 29 3.46 3.81 24.18
C ARG A 29 4.27 4.26 22.97
N VAL A 30 3.76 5.20 22.15
CA VAL A 30 4.41 5.64 20.91
C VAL A 30 5.32 6.85 21.15
N ARG A 31 6.44 6.88 20.39
CA ARG A 31 7.31 8.04 20.26
C ARG A 31 7.73 8.21 18.82
N PHE A 32 7.66 9.45 18.33
CA PHE A 32 8.25 9.86 17.05
C PHE A 32 9.61 10.50 17.31
N GLU A 33 10.58 10.19 16.43
CA GLU A 33 11.95 10.69 16.47
C GLU A 33 12.37 11.14 15.07
N GLY A 34 13.45 11.91 14.96
CA GLY A 34 13.99 12.42 13.71
C GLY A 34 13.38 13.76 13.27
N HIS A 35 14.22 14.57 12.60
CA HIS A 35 13.87 15.91 12.11
C HIS A 35 14.03 15.98 10.60
N GLY A 36 13.21 16.79 9.97
CA GLY A 36 13.17 16.99 8.54
C GLY A 36 11.93 16.37 7.90
N ALA A 37 11.65 16.80 6.68
CA ALA A 37 10.52 16.30 5.90
C ALA A 37 10.87 16.14 4.42
N LEU A 38 10.17 15.24 3.74
CA LEU A 38 10.18 15.17 2.29
C LEU A 38 9.57 16.46 1.73
N ARG A 39 10.16 16.99 0.67
CA ARG A 39 9.71 18.23 0.04
C ARG A 39 8.33 18.06 -0.59
N SER A 40 7.31 18.57 0.07
CA SER A 40 5.90 18.42 -0.32
C SER A 40 5.04 19.51 0.36
N PRO A 41 3.94 19.97 -0.27
CA PRO A 41 2.95 20.81 0.41
C PRO A 41 2.13 20.04 1.45
N PHE A 42 2.25 18.72 1.52
CA PHE A 42 1.52 17.84 2.41
C PHE A 42 2.46 17.14 3.41
N ALA A 43 1.94 16.75 4.56
CA ALA A 43 2.64 16.08 5.65
C ALA A 43 3.01 14.61 5.32
N VAL A 44 3.68 14.35 4.21
CA VAL A 44 3.99 13.00 3.71
C VAL A 44 4.87 12.23 4.69
N THR A 45 5.91 12.89 5.25
CA THR A 45 6.81 12.30 6.25
C THR A 45 6.06 11.89 7.52
N ASP A 46 5.12 12.73 7.97
CA ASP A 46 4.32 12.44 9.16
C ASP A 46 3.30 11.34 8.91
N LEU A 47 2.70 11.29 7.72
CA LEU A 47 1.84 10.18 7.31
C LEU A 47 2.61 8.86 7.28
N ALA A 48 3.86 8.86 6.76
CA ALA A 48 4.71 7.69 6.76
C ALA A 48 4.98 7.21 8.20
N ALA A 49 5.42 8.10 9.07
CA ALA A 49 5.70 7.78 10.47
C ALA A 49 4.46 7.28 11.22
N ALA A 50 3.31 7.93 11.06
CA ALA A 50 2.06 7.53 11.68
C ALA A 50 1.57 6.15 11.20
N SER A 51 1.77 5.83 9.92
CA SER A 51 1.41 4.54 9.35
C SER A 51 2.25 3.40 9.94
N PHE A 52 3.57 3.58 10.08
CA PHE A 52 4.42 2.64 10.81
C PHE A 52 4.07 2.55 12.28
N ALA A 53 3.77 3.69 12.91
CA ALA A 53 3.35 3.72 14.31
C ALA A 53 2.06 2.93 14.55
N SER A 54 1.07 3.04 13.66
CA SER A 54 -0.19 2.30 13.76
C SER A 54 0.02 0.78 13.69
N ALA A 55 0.87 0.31 12.77
CA ALA A 55 1.22 -1.11 12.66
C ALA A 55 2.03 -1.61 13.87
N GLY A 56 3.00 -0.82 14.34
CA GLY A 56 3.79 -1.13 15.54
C GLY A 56 2.94 -1.14 16.81
N LEU A 57 2.03 -0.16 16.96
CA LEU A 57 1.12 -0.08 18.10
C LEU A 57 0.11 -1.24 18.11
N ALA A 58 -0.43 -1.63 16.95
CA ALA A 58 -1.30 -2.79 16.84
C ALA A 58 -0.57 -4.07 17.30
N LEU A 59 0.71 -4.23 16.94
CA LEU A 59 1.50 -5.36 17.40
C LEU A 59 1.79 -5.29 18.91
N SER A 60 2.10 -4.10 19.44
CA SER A 60 2.25 -3.86 20.88
C SER A 60 0.98 -4.22 21.65
N ASP A 61 -0.18 -3.87 21.11
CA ASP A 61 -1.49 -4.15 21.72
C ASP A 61 -1.82 -5.65 21.68
N LEU A 62 -1.45 -6.34 20.60
CA LEU A 62 -1.57 -7.79 20.51
C LEU A 62 -0.71 -8.50 21.57
N VAL A 63 0.55 -8.08 21.76
CA VAL A 63 1.45 -8.64 22.79
C VAL A 63 0.87 -8.38 24.19
N ALA A 64 0.27 -7.21 24.42
CA ALA A 64 -0.37 -6.88 25.69
C ALA A 64 -1.49 -7.85 26.10
N THR A 65 -2.09 -8.59 25.19
CA THR A 65 -3.10 -9.60 25.52
C THR A 65 -2.56 -10.79 26.35
N VAL A 66 -1.25 -10.99 26.33
CA VAL A 66 -0.58 -12.08 27.09
C VAL A 66 0.05 -11.54 28.38
N ASP A 67 0.78 -10.42 28.29
CA ASP A 67 1.64 -9.94 29.37
C ASP A 67 1.02 -8.78 30.16
N GLY A 68 -0.13 -8.26 29.74
CA GLY A 68 -0.85 -7.16 30.39
C GLY A 68 -0.20 -5.79 30.21
N GLY A 69 1.02 -5.71 29.63
CA GLY A 69 1.73 -4.48 29.29
C GLY A 69 2.25 -4.54 27.85
N GLY A 70 1.80 -3.60 26.98
CA GLY A 70 2.30 -3.55 25.61
C GLY A 70 3.69 -2.94 25.53
N PRO A 71 4.62 -3.47 24.70
CA PRO A 71 5.94 -2.91 24.47
C PRO A 71 5.86 -1.49 23.91
N ARG A 72 6.90 -0.68 24.19
CA ARG A 72 7.01 0.68 23.64
C ARG A 72 7.32 0.61 22.16
N VAL A 73 6.81 1.60 21.43
CA VAL A 73 6.96 1.75 19.97
C VAL A 73 7.68 3.07 19.69
N ARG A 74 8.81 3.02 18.98
CA ARG A 74 9.52 4.20 18.49
C ARG A 74 9.52 4.18 16.97
N VAL A 75 9.32 5.34 16.37
CA VAL A 75 9.33 5.52 14.91
C VAL A 75 10.26 6.65 14.53
N ASP A 76 11.24 6.34 13.70
CA ASP A 76 12.10 7.32 13.06
C ASP A 76 11.42 7.83 11.78
N ARG A 77 11.06 9.13 11.76
CA ARG A 77 10.35 9.80 10.66
C ARG A 77 11.20 9.85 9.38
N VAL A 78 12.52 9.98 9.52
CA VAL A 78 13.43 10.06 8.37
C VAL A 78 13.52 8.69 7.69
N LEU A 79 13.73 7.63 8.46
CA LEU A 79 13.72 6.26 7.93
C LEU A 79 12.35 5.89 7.36
N ALA A 80 11.25 6.28 8.01
CA ALA A 80 9.89 6.05 7.49
C ALA A 80 9.70 6.65 6.10
N SER A 81 10.23 7.87 5.88
CA SER A 81 10.23 8.50 4.55
C SER A 81 11.03 7.71 3.52
N GLY A 82 12.21 7.20 3.91
CA GLY A 82 13.05 6.38 3.03
C GLY A 82 12.42 5.04 2.65
N TRP A 83 11.61 4.47 3.54
CA TRP A 83 10.86 3.24 3.26
C TRP A 83 9.63 3.45 2.36
N PHE A 84 9.22 4.68 2.13
CA PHE A 84 8.16 5.03 1.17
C PHE A 84 8.70 5.32 -0.24
N ASP A 85 10.02 5.24 -0.44
CA ASP A 85 10.65 5.45 -1.76
C ASP A 85 10.64 4.14 -2.58
N LEU A 86 9.72 4.03 -3.53
CA LEU A 86 9.56 2.84 -4.37
C LEU A 86 10.75 2.57 -5.31
N PRO A 87 11.34 3.55 -6.04
CA PRO A 87 12.39 3.26 -7.01
C PRO A 87 13.64 2.66 -6.39
N VAL A 88 14.00 3.13 -5.22
CA VAL A 88 15.18 2.67 -4.48
C VAL A 88 14.76 1.66 -3.41
N GLY A 89 13.62 1.88 -2.79
CA GLY A 89 13.16 1.14 -1.64
C GLY A 89 14.15 1.22 -0.48
N PRO A 90 13.93 0.47 0.58
CA PRO A 90 14.89 0.41 1.68
C PRO A 90 16.16 -0.38 1.34
N SER A 91 16.20 -1.10 0.19
CA SER A 91 17.34 -1.92 -0.24
C SER A 91 18.08 -1.28 -1.40
N GLN A 92 19.38 -1.02 -1.23
CA GLN A 92 20.23 -0.41 -2.23
C GLN A 92 21.33 -1.35 -2.70
N PRO A 93 21.57 -1.49 -4.03
CA PRO A 93 22.70 -2.26 -4.56
C PRO A 93 24.04 -1.72 -4.06
N LEU A 94 24.97 -2.62 -3.71
CA LEU A 94 26.30 -2.24 -3.24
C LEU A 94 27.19 -1.63 -4.34
N ASP A 95 26.89 -1.93 -5.59
CA ASP A 95 27.60 -1.39 -6.76
C ASP A 95 27.18 0.02 -7.16
N GLY A 96 26.25 0.63 -6.41
CA GLY A 96 25.71 1.97 -6.69
C GLY A 96 24.80 2.04 -7.90
N SER A 97 24.47 0.90 -8.53
CA SER A 97 23.50 0.88 -9.64
C SER A 97 22.12 1.26 -9.14
N ALA A 98 21.39 2.04 -9.94
CA ALA A 98 19.97 2.27 -9.68
C ALA A 98 19.20 0.95 -9.83
N GLY A 99 18.20 0.72 -8.96
CA GLY A 99 17.25 -0.35 -9.15
C GLY A 99 16.65 -0.30 -10.55
N GLN A 100 16.23 -1.45 -11.10
CA GLN A 100 15.50 -1.46 -12.38
C GLN A 100 14.11 -0.85 -12.15
N GLY A 101 14.00 0.47 -12.30
CA GLY A 101 12.74 1.20 -12.22
C GLY A 101 11.75 0.78 -13.31
N ILE A 102 10.51 1.18 -13.13
CA ILE A 102 9.46 1.05 -14.16
C ILE A 102 9.92 1.78 -15.42
N PRO A 103 9.83 1.18 -16.63
CA PRO A 103 10.20 1.87 -17.86
C PRO A 103 9.44 3.20 -18.01
N HIS A 104 10.17 4.28 -18.03
CA HIS A 104 9.63 5.66 -18.04
C HIS A 104 8.58 5.91 -19.12
N LYS A 105 8.73 5.31 -20.29
CA LYS A 105 7.81 5.51 -21.43
C LYS A 105 6.35 5.12 -21.15
N TRP A 106 6.10 4.29 -20.13
CA TRP A 106 4.75 3.82 -19.79
C TRP A 106 4.11 4.56 -18.61
N MET A 107 4.79 5.55 -18.07
CA MET A 107 4.28 6.45 -17.04
C MET A 107 3.85 7.74 -17.74
N CYS A 108 2.61 7.76 -18.24
CA CYS A 108 2.18 8.72 -19.23
C CYS A 108 1.16 9.70 -18.66
N GLU A 109 1.52 10.98 -18.67
CA GLU A 109 0.60 12.11 -18.54
C GLU A 109 0.41 12.73 -19.92
N PHE A 110 -0.85 13.02 -20.27
CA PHE A 110 -1.23 13.60 -21.55
C PHE A 110 -2.14 14.81 -21.34
N GLN A 111 -2.01 15.79 -22.24
CA GLN A 111 -2.88 16.93 -22.29
C GLN A 111 -4.03 16.68 -23.28
N THR A 112 -5.23 17.07 -22.92
CA THR A 112 -6.47 16.89 -23.71
C THR A 112 -6.77 18.13 -24.55
N ALA A 113 -7.81 18.07 -25.40
CA ALA A 113 -8.21 19.18 -26.24
C ALA A 113 -8.70 20.43 -25.48
N ASP A 114 -9.14 20.25 -24.25
CA ASP A 114 -9.58 21.30 -23.31
C ASP A 114 -8.48 21.68 -22.30
N ASP A 115 -7.21 21.44 -22.65
CA ASP A 115 -6.00 21.78 -21.88
C ASP A 115 -5.92 21.18 -20.48
N ARG A 116 -6.70 20.16 -20.18
CA ARG A 116 -6.59 19.41 -18.92
C ARG A 116 -5.54 18.30 -19.03
N TRP A 117 -4.92 17.99 -17.91
CA TRP A 117 -4.03 16.86 -17.81
C TRP A 117 -4.77 15.60 -17.37
N LEU A 118 -4.41 14.47 -17.95
CA LEU A 118 -4.82 13.16 -17.49
C LEU A 118 -3.61 12.21 -17.42
N ARG A 119 -3.70 11.24 -16.54
CA ARG A 119 -2.71 10.18 -16.40
C ARG A 119 -3.33 8.83 -16.71
N VAL A 120 -2.60 8.00 -17.45
CA VAL A 120 -2.96 6.60 -17.70
C VAL A 120 -1.96 5.66 -17.07
N GLN A 121 -2.42 4.49 -16.60
CA GLN A 121 -1.55 3.42 -16.14
C GLN A 121 -1.29 2.43 -17.29
N ALA A 122 -0.19 2.67 -18.01
CA ALA A 122 0.21 1.85 -19.16
C ALA A 122 1.37 0.88 -18.86
N THR A 123 1.87 0.84 -17.63
CA THR A 123 2.97 -0.03 -17.21
C THR A 123 2.64 -1.52 -17.42
N PHE A 124 1.41 -1.92 -17.13
CA PHE A 124 0.95 -3.29 -17.27
C PHE A 124 0.48 -3.56 -18.71
N PRO A 125 1.01 -4.60 -19.39
CA PRO A 125 0.61 -4.94 -20.77
C PRO A 125 -0.91 -5.04 -20.96
N THR A 126 -1.62 -5.70 -20.04
CA THR A 126 -3.08 -5.84 -20.14
C THR A 126 -3.82 -4.50 -20.07
N LEU A 127 -3.35 -3.53 -19.29
CA LEU A 127 -3.96 -2.20 -19.23
C LEU A 127 -3.60 -1.37 -20.46
N ARG A 128 -2.38 -1.48 -20.94
CA ARG A 128 -1.90 -0.81 -22.15
C ARG A 128 -2.70 -1.24 -23.37
N SER A 129 -2.94 -2.54 -23.56
CA SER A 129 -3.77 -3.05 -24.65
C SER A 129 -5.23 -2.56 -24.58
N ARG A 130 -5.76 -2.31 -23.39
CA ARG A 130 -7.10 -1.70 -23.20
C ARG A 130 -7.11 -0.23 -23.61
N ILE A 131 -6.06 0.54 -23.27
CA ILE A 131 -5.92 1.92 -23.69
C ILE A 131 -5.85 1.99 -25.23
N ALA A 132 -4.98 1.19 -25.85
CA ALA A 132 -4.84 1.13 -27.30
C ALA A 132 -6.18 0.80 -28.00
N ARG A 133 -6.92 -0.17 -27.48
CA ARG A 133 -8.22 -0.57 -28.01
C ARG A 133 -9.26 0.53 -27.88
N ALA A 134 -9.36 1.18 -26.74
CA ALA A 134 -10.28 2.29 -26.51
C ALA A 134 -10.00 3.47 -27.44
N LEU A 135 -8.74 3.80 -27.65
CA LEU A 135 -8.32 4.92 -28.51
C LEU A 135 -8.28 4.55 -30.00
N GLY A 136 -8.35 3.26 -30.36
CA GLY A 136 -8.21 2.80 -31.73
C GLY A 136 -6.80 2.97 -32.31
N THR A 137 -5.76 2.87 -31.44
CA THR A 137 -4.34 3.09 -31.77
C THR A 137 -3.50 1.84 -31.56
N GLY A 138 -2.22 1.89 -31.91
CA GLY A 138 -1.22 0.93 -31.43
C GLY A 138 -0.86 1.18 -29.95
N GLU A 139 0.06 0.35 -29.42
CA GLU A 139 0.55 0.46 -28.03
C GLU A 139 1.77 1.39 -27.93
N ASP A 140 1.71 2.59 -28.49
CA ASP A 140 2.77 3.60 -28.43
C ASP A 140 2.30 4.87 -27.69
N PRO A 141 3.05 5.42 -26.74
CA PRO A 141 2.67 6.62 -26.03
C PRO A 141 2.43 7.84 -26.91
N GLY A 142 3.17 7.99 -28.02
CA GLY A 142 2.98 9.08 -28.97
C GLY A 142 1.66 8.97 -29.75
N GLU A 143 1.24 7.74 -30.05
CA GLU A 143 -0.10 7.51 -30.65
C GLU A 143 -1.20 7.81 -29.64
N PHE A 144 -1.00 7.42 -28.36
CA PHE A 144 -1.95 7.78 -27.29
C PHE A 144 -2.09 9.30 -27.16
N GLU A 145 -0.97 10.02 -27.11
CA GLU A 145 -0.96 11.48 -27.00
C GLU A 145 -1.69 12.12 -28.19
N SER A 146 -1.38 11.67 -29.41
CA SER A 146 -1.96 12.20 -30.63
C SER A 146 -3.48 12.01 -30.68
N GLU A 147 -4.02 10.93 -30.14
CA GLU A 147 -5.45 10.67 -30.11
C GLU A 147 -6.11 11.42 -28.95
N ILE A 148 -5.55 11.38 -27.75
CA ILE A 148 -6.09 12.03 -26.55
C ILE A 148 -6.24 13.55 -26.77
N ARG A 149 -5.28 14.21 -27.43
CA ARG A 149 -5.33 15.65 -27.73
C ARG A 149 -6.54 16.09 -28.60
N LYS A 150 -7.26 15.17 -29.20
CA LYS A 150 -8.44 15.48 -30.03
C LYS A 150 -9.74 15.56 -29.23
N HIS A 151 -9.74 15.12 -27.98
CA HIS A 151 -10.94 14.93 -27.17
C HIS A 151 -10.85 15.69 -25.84
N ALA A 152 -12.02 16.04 -25.28
CA ALA A 152 -12.11 16.61 -23.95
C ALA A 152 -11.77 15.55 -22.87
N ALA A 153 -11.23 16.00 -21.74
CA ALA A 153 -10.76 15.13 -20.68
C ALA A 153 -11.82 14.15 -20.16
N GLU A 154 -13.02 14.62 -19.91
CA GLU A 154 -14.14 13.80 -19.39
C GLU A 154 -14.57 12.72 -20.39
N ASP A 155 -14.50 12.99 -21.70
CA ASP A 155 -14.83 12.02 -22.75
C ASP A 155 -13.76 10.92 -22.82
N VAL A 156 -12.47 11.29 -22.76
CA VAL A 156 -11.35 10.34 -22.73
C VAL A 156 -11.41 9.49 -21.46
N GLU A 157 -11.61 10.12 -20.29
CA GLU A 157 -11.69 9.37 -19.03
C GLU A 157 -12.81 8.34 -19.09
N ARG A 158 -14.02 8.74 -19.54
CA ARG A 158 -15.15 7.83 -19.69
C ARG A 158 -14.84 6.68 -20.65
N LEU A 159 -14.35 6.99 -21.85
CA LEU A 159 -13.99 5.99 -22.87
C LEU A 159 -13.00 4.95 -22.34
N LEU A 160 -11.95 5.39 -21.68
CA LEU A 160 -10.92 4.50 -21.13
C LEU A 160 -11.44 3.68 -19.94
N VAL A 161 -12.26 4.27 -19.07
CA VAL A 161 -12.87 3.56 -17.93
C VAL A 161 -13.84 2.48 -18.41
N ASP A 162 -14.65 2.77 -19.42
CA ASP A 162 -15.63 1.82 -19.98
C ASP A 162 -14.94 0.59 -20.59
N GLU A 163 -13.76 0.77 -21.22
CA GLU A 163 -12.93 -0.33 -21.71
C GLU A 163 -12.18 -1.06 -20.57
N GLY A 164 -12.28 -0.56 -19.34
CA GLY A 164 -11.62 -1.13 -18.15
C GLY A 164 -10.12 -0.83 -18.09
N ALA A 165 -9.65 0.21 -18.75
CA ALA A 165 -8.34 0.80 -18.52
C ALA A 165 -8.29 1.52 -17.16
N ALA A 166 -7.12 2.01 -16.77
CA ALA A 166 -6.93 2.77 -15.54
C ALA A 166 -6.41 4.16 -15.91
N VAL A 167 -7.19 5.18 -15.61
CA VAL A 167 -6.97 6.59 -16.01
C VAL A 167 -7.52 7.53 -14.94
N ALA A 168 -6.97 8.73 -14.84
CA ALA A 168 -7.50 9.78 -13.98
C ALA A 168 -7.19 11.15 -14.59
N ILE A 169 -8.20 12.03 -14.61
CA ILE A 169 -8.03 13.46 -14.88
C ILE A 169 -7.37 14.10 -13.65
N SER A 170 -6.46 15.06 -13.88
CA SER A 170 -5.96 15.94 -12.84
C SER A 170 -7.08 16.89 -12.40
N ARG A 171 -7.54 16.72 -11.18
CA ARG A 171 -8.56 17.56 -10.53
C ARG A 171 -7.91 18.40 -9.45
N THR A 172 -8.52 19.52 -9.13
CA THR A 172 -8.19 20.26 -7.90
C THR A 172 -8.78 19.57 -6.68
N VAL A 173 -8.27 19.87 -5.48
CA VAL A 173 -8.86 19.39 -4.22
C VAL A 173 -10.33 19.82 -4.09
N GLU A 174 -10.67 21.02 -4.58
CA GLU A 174 -12.03 21.54 -4.53
C GLU A 174 -12.97 20.79 -5.51
N GLU A 175 -12.53 20.55 -6.74
CA GLU A 175 -13.25 19.71 -7.70
C GLU A 175 -13.53 18.32 -7.13
N TRP A 176 -12.52 17.72 -6.48
CA TRP A 176 -12.68 16.41 -5.86
C TRP A 176 -13.67 16.42 -4.70
N ARG A 177 -13.61 17.44 -3.84
CA ARG A 177 -14.58 17.60 -2.75
C ARG A 177 -16.01 17.76 -3.23
N GLY A 178 -16.21 18.39 -4.41
CA GLY A 178 -17.51 18.51 -5.06
C GLY A 178 -17.92 17.28 -5.88
N HIS A 179 -16.98 16.38 -6.19
CA HIS A 179 -17.25 15.20 -6.98
C HIS A 179 -18.00 14.13 -6.16
N ALA A 180 -18.97 13.44 -6.78
CA ALA A 180 -19.79 12.43 -6.08
C ALA A 180 -18.97 11.34 -5.37
N GLN A 181 -17.85 10.90 -5.97
CA GLN A 181 -16.95 9.95 -5.32
C GLN A 181 -16.17 10.57 -4.17
N GLY A 182 -15.71 11.81 -4.32
CA GLY A 182 -15.03 12.54 -3.25
C GLY A 182 -15.92 12.71 -2.04
N CYS A 183 -17.18 13.09 -2.23
CA CYS A 183 -18.20 13.17 -1.17
C CYS A 183 -18.41 11.82 -0.48
N SER A 184 -18.49 10.72 -1.25
CA SER A 184 -18.67 9.38 -0.69
C SER A 184 -17.47 8.96 0.17
N VAL A 185 -16.25 9.14 -0.32
CA VAL A 185 -15.01 8.82 0.39
C VAL A 185 -14.84 9.63 1.67
N ALA A 186 -15.25 10.90 1.66
CA ALA A 186 -15.14 11.79 2.82
C ALA A 186 -15.97 11.30 4.03
N THR A 187 -17.02 10.51 3.79
CA THR A 187 -17.89 9.93 4.84
C THR A 187 -17.47 8.52 5.27
N GLU A 188 -16.55 7.88 4.55
CA GLU A 188 -16.03 6.56 4.93
C GLU A 188 -15.06 6.68 6.12
N PRO A 189 -15.03 5.71 7.06
CA PRO A 189 -13.96 5.62 8.04
C PRO A 189 -12.63 5.29 7.36
N ILE A 190 -11.49 5.59 8.00
CA ILE A 190 -10.16 5.24 7.48
C ILE A 190 -10.04 3.72 7.33
N VAL A 191 -10.47 3.00 8.35
CA VAL A 191 -10.61 1.54 8.35
C VAL A 191 -12.04 1.21 8.75
N ARG A 192 -12.80 0.58 7.85
CA ARG A 192 -14.12 0.06 8.17
C ARG A 192 -13.97 -1.38 8.68
N ILE A 193 -14.35 -1.63 9.91
CA ILE A 193 -14.27 -2.95 10.55
C ILE A 193 -15.67 -3.47 10.83
N GLU A 194 -15.91 -4.73 10.44
CA GLU A 194 -17.12 -5.49 10.73
C GLU A 194 -16.70 -6.79 11.42
N THR A 195 -17.40 -7.18 12.48
CA THR A 195 -17.18 -8.49 13.14
C THR A 195 -17.69 -9.61 12.25
N ALA A 196 -17.03 -10.76 12.33
CA ALA A 196 -17.41 -11.99 11.63
C ALA A 196 -17.63 -13.12 12.65
N ASP A 197 -18.03 -14.31 12.15
CA ASP A 197 -18.41 -15.44 12.98
C ASP A 197 -17.30 -15.87 13.95
N GLU A 198 -17.69 -16.40 15.11
CA GLU A 198 -16.81 -17.06 16.06
C GLU A 198 -16.22 -18.35 15.47
N GLY A 199 -14.98 -18.64 15.83
CA GLY A 199 -14.29 -19.86 15.38
C GLY A 199 -12.77 -19.75 15.55
N GLY A 200 -12.32 -18.81 16.36
CA GLY A 200 -10.90 -18.60 16.62
C GLY A 200 -10.29 -19.79 17.38
N ASP A 201 -9.10 -20.21 16.92
CA ASP A 201 -8.27 -21.19 17.60
C ASP A 201 -7.68 -20.60 18.91
N ALA A 202 -7.21 -21.46 19.79
CA ALA A 202 -6.54 -21.06 21.03
C ALA A 202 -5.10 -20.50 20.80
N TRP A 203 -4.82 -19.95 19.60
CA TRP A 203 -3.52 -19.34 19.32
C TRP A 203 -3.28 -18.11 20.21
N LYS A 204 -2.03 -17.92 20.61
CA LYS A 204 -1.58 -16.75 21.38
C LYS A 204 -0.30 -16.20 20.77
N PRO A 205 -0.09 -14.87 20.84
CA PRO A 205 1.14 -14.27 20.37
C PRO A 205 2.36 -14.79 21.16
N THR A 206 3.47 -14.98 20.46
CA THR A 206 4.71 -15.49 21.03
C THR A 206 5.65 -14.30 21.31
N PRO A 207 6.22 -14.16 22.52
CA PRO A 207 7.22 -13.14 22.81
C PRO A 207 8.37 -13.15 21.80
N GLY A 208 8.77 -11.96 21.34
CA GLY A 208 9.84 -11.77 20.34
C GLY A 208 9.45 -12.09 18.88
N ARG A 209 8.43 -12.93 18.65
CA ARG A 209 7.87 -13.25 17.31
C ARG A 209 6.34 -13.31 17.38
N PRO A 210 5.67 -12.16 17.59
CA PRO A 210 4.25 -12.13 17.94
C PRO A 210 3.30 -12.84 16.99
N LEU A 211 3.63 -12.92 15.69
CA LEU A 211 2.81 -13.61 14.69
C LEU A 211 3.33 -15.02 14.33
N ALA A 212 4.23 -15.61 15.15
CA ALA A 212 4.63 -17.00 14.92
C ALA A 212 3.42 -17.94 14.97
N GLY A 213 3.32 -18.82 13.99
CA GLY A 213 2.18 -19.75 13.84
C GLY A 213 0.99 -19.18 13.08
N ILE A 214 0.92 -17.86 12.81
CA ILE A 214 -0.11 -17.24 11.97
C ILE A 214 0.16 -17.51 10.49
N ARG A 215 -0.86 -17.93 9.76
CA ARG A 215 -0.87 -18.18 8.32
C ARG A 215 -1.65 -17.09 7.57
N VAL A 216 -0.96 -16.41 6.66
CA VAL A 216 -1.52 -15.29 5.88
C VAL A 216 -1.60 -15.67 4.41
N LEU A 217 -2.82 -15.70 3.85
CA LEU A 217 -3.03 -15.76 2.40
C LEU A 217 -2.96 -14.34 1.82
N ASP A 218 -2.02 -14.13 0.91
CA ASP A 218 -1.80 -12.85 0.23
C ASP A 218 -2.27 -12.95 -1.22
N LEU A 219 -3.43 -12.35 -1.53
CA LEU A 219 -3.97 -12.19 -2.88
C LEU A 219 -3.81 -10.75 -3.39
N THR A 220 -2.83 -10.03 -2.87
CA THR A 220 -2.62 -8.61 -3.19
C THR A 220 -1.60 -8.44 -4.32
N ARG A 221 -1.57 -7.24 -4.87
CA ARG A 221 -0.72 -6.89 -6.00
C ARG A 221 -0.19 -5.46 -5.85
N VAL A 222 0.81 -5.12 -6.65
CA VAL A 222 1.44 -3.80 -6.73
C VAL A 222 2.23 -3.50 -5.44
N ILE A 223 1.77 -2.58 -4.57
CA ILE A 223 2.55 -2.09 -3.42
C ILE A 223 1.79 -2.28 -2.10
N SER A 224 0.63 -1.67 -1.97
CA SER A 224 -0.08 -1.48 -0.70
C SER A 224 -0.28 -2.79 0.09
N GLY A 225 -1.02 -3.73 -0.47
CA GLY A 225 -1.23 -5.04 0.16
C GLY A 225 0.05 -5.85 0.31
N PRO A 226 0.92 -5.93 -0.72
CA PRO A 226 2.22 -6.60 -0.57
C PRO A 226 3.10 -6.04 0.54
N MET A 227 3.09 -4.73 0.79
CA MET A 227 3.82 -4.13 1.92
C MET A 227 3.22 -4.51 3.27
N ALA A 228 1.89 -4.60 3.36
CA ALA A 228 1.21 -5.07 4.55
C ALA A 228 1.64 -6.50 4.92
N THR A 229 1.52 -7.42 3.96
CA THR A 229 1.82 -8.84 4.20
C THR A 229 3.33 -9.09 4.39
N ARG A 230 4.21 -8.26 3.79
CA ARG A 230 5.64 -8.21 4.08
C ARG A 230 5.91 -7.82 5.55
N PHE A 231 5.18 -6.84 6.09
CA PHE A 231 5.30 -6.45 7.50
C PHE A 231 4.83 -7.60 8.42
N LEU A 232 3.71 -8.26 8.11
CA LEU A 232 3.25 -9.42 8.86
C LEU A 232 4.28 -10.55 8.86
N ALA A 233 4.95 -10.80 7.72
CA ALA A 233 6.06 -11.76 7.63
C ALA A 233 7.25 -11.37 8.53
N ALA A 234 7.60 -10.07 8.60
CA ALA A 234 8.64 -9.59 9.49
C ALA A 234 8.31 -9.79 10.98
N CYS A 235 7.02 -9.80 11.33
CA CYS A 235 6.52 -10.10 12.67
C CYS A 235 6.44 -11.60 13.00
N GLY A 236 6.72 -12.50 12.05
CA GLY A 236 6.78 -13.95 12.24
C GLY A 236 5.68 -14.76 11.55
N ALA A 237 4.76 -14.14 10.84
CA ALA A 237 3.71 -14.87 10.11
C ALA A 237 4.29 -15.67 8.92
N GLU A 238 3.71 -16.86 8.66
CA GLU A 238 3.91 -17.55 7.39
C GLU A 238 3.01 -16.90 6.33
N VAL A 239 3.60 -16.24 5.33
CA VAL A 239 2.86 -15.60 4.24
C VAL A 239 2.99 -16.42 2.97
N LEU A 240 1.84 -16.82 2.40
CA LEU A 240 1.74 -17.46 1.10
C LEU A 240 1.01 -16.53 0.12
N ARG A 241 1.78 -15.95 -0.80
CA ARG A 241 1.23 -15.18 -1.90
C ARG A 241 0.76 -16.09 -3.01
N ILE A 242 -0.44 -15.79 -3.54
CA ILE A 242 -1.06 -16.51 -4.64
C ILE A 242 -1.32 -15.54 -5.80
N ASP A 243 -0.73 -15.82 -6.95
CA ASP A 243 -1.03 -15.15 -8.21
C ASP A 243 -1.55 -16.12 -9.26
N ARG A 244 -2.28 -15.57 -10.23
CA ARG A 244 -2.74 -16.35 -11.37
C ARG A 244 -1.56 -16.61 -12.33
N PRO A 245 -1.42 -17.83 -12.88
CA PRO A 245 -0.45 -18.12 -13.93
C PRO A 245 -0.60 -17.15 -15.12
N GLY A 246 0.52 -16.58 -15.58
CA GLY A 246 0.55 -15.62 -16.69
C GLY A 246 -0.08 -14.25 -16.36
N SER A 247 -0.19 -13.88 -15.10
CA SER A 247 -0.54 -12.49 -14.71
C SER A 247 0.60 -11.52 -15.02
N ASP A 248 0.29 -10.26 -15.26
CA ASP A 248 1.29 -9.23 -15.55
C ASP A 248 2.34 -9.13 -14.43
N GLU A 249 1.93 -9.31 -13.18
CA GLU A 249 2.81 -9.19 -12.01
C GLU A 249 3.75 -10.39 -11.87
N SER A 250 3.31 -11.60 -12.25
CA SER A 250 4.16 -12.78 -12.20
C SER A 250 5.30 -12.75 -13.23
N SER A 251 5.20 -11.87 -14.23
CA SER A 251 6.15 -11.73 -15.33
C SER A 251 6.83 -10.37 -15.42
N GLY A 252 6.45 -9.40 -14.60
CA GLY A 252 6.73 -7.99 -14.82
C GLY A 252 7.56 -7.28 -13.74
N VAL A 253 7.38 -5.98 -13.71
CA VAL A 253 8.18 -4.97 -13.01
C VAL A 253 8.32 -5.23 -11.50
N PHE A 254 7.29 -5.77 -10.87
CA PHE A 254 7.29 -6.09 -9.44
C PHE A 254 7.69 -7.56 -9.15
N GLY A 255 8.00 -8.35 -10.19
CA GLY A 255 8.24 -9.79 -10.07
C GLY A 255 9.68 -10.20 -9.81
N ARG A 256 10.65 -9.31 -10.03
CA ARG A 256 12.08 -9.61 -9.86
C ARG A 256 12.75 -8.54 -9.01
N GLY A 257 13.26 -8.95 -7.86
CA GLY A 257 14.07 -8.08 -7.01
C GLY A 257 13.29 -7.05 -6.19
N SER A 258 11.96 -7.12 -6.17
CA SER A 258 11.15 -6.20 -5.40
C SER A 258 11.13 -6.54 -3.92
N ASP A 259 11.43 -5.55 -3.08
CA ASP A 259 11.37 -5.65 -1.63
C ASP A 259 9.99 -6.07 -1.09
N VAL A 260 8.92 -5.84 -1.85
CA VAL A 260 7.55 -6.22 -1.45
C VAL A 260 7.36 -7.74 -1.28
N MET A 261 8.30 -8.55 -1.81
CA MET A 261 8.24 -10.02 -1.74
C MET A 261 9.04 -10.64 -0.61
N LEU A 262 9.76 -9.85 0.18
CA LEU A 262 10.56 -10.38 1.28
C LEU A 262 9.71 -11.11 2.32
N GLY A 263 10.24 -12.25 2.78
CA GLY A 263 9.61 -13.05 3.82
C GLY A 263 8.44 -13.92 3.36
N LYS A 264 8.08 -13.88 2.06
CA LYS A 264 6.91 -14.57 1.52
C LYS A 264 7.29 -15.77 0.69
N ARG A 265 6.39 -16.75 0.66
CA ARG A 265 6.34 -17.81 -0.34
C ARG A 265 5.44 -17.36 -1.49
N TRP A 266 5.76 -17.78 -2.70
CA TRP A 266 5.03 -17.34 -3.90
C TRP A 266 4.60 -18.51 -4.78
N ALA A 267 3.31 -18.83 -4.76
CA ALA A 267 2.69 -19.89 -5.56
C ALA A 267 1.78 -19.33 -6.66
N LEU A 268 1.55 -20.13 -7.69
CA LEU A 268 0.62 -19.81 -8.76
C LEU A 268 -0.64 -20.70 -8.64
N LEU A 269 -1.83 -20.08 -8.73
CA LEU A 269 -3.10 -20.77 -8.66
C LEU A 269 -4.17 -20.00 -9.44
N ASP A 270 -4.91 -20.66 -10.33
CA ASP A 270 -6.01 -20.03 -11.06
C ASP A 270 -7.36 -20.34 -10.43
N LEU A 271 -7.86 -19.39 -9.64
CA LEU A 271 -9.18 -19.51 -8.96
C LEU A 271 -10.38 -19.54 -9.92
N ARG A 272 -10.19 -19.30 -11.21
CA ARG A 272 -11.27 -19.44 -12.20
C ARG A 272 -11.55 -20.90 -12.57
N THR A 273 -10.61 -21.81 -12.29
CA THR A 273 -10.77 -23.26 -12.46
C THR A 273 -11.36 -23.87 -11.18
N GLU A 274 -12.07 -25.00 -11.32
CA GLU A 274 -12.62 -25.75 -10.19
C GLU A 274 -11.49 -26.26 -9.28
N ASP A 275 -10.47 -26.94 -9.84
CA ASP A 275 -9.30 -27.41 -9.07
C ASP A 275 -8.59 -26.25 -8.33
N GLY A 276 -8.47 -25.09 -8.99
CA GLY A 276 -7.89 -23.91 -8.36
C GLY A 276 -8.71 -23.40 -7.16
N ARG A 277 -10.03 -23.34 -7.28
CA ARG A 277 -10.92 -22.98 -6.16
C ARG A 277 -10.84 -23.98 -5.03
N ASP A 278 -10.88 -25.27 -5.32
CA ASP A 278 -10.79 -26.32 -4.31
C ASP A 278 -9.47 -26.27 -3.53
N ARG A 279 -8.36 -26.02 -4.23
CA ARG A 279 -7.06 -25.83 -3.57
C ARG A 279 -7.03 -24.57 -2.72
N PHE A 280 -7.62 -23.50 -3.23
CA PHE A 280 -7.73 -22.25 -2.46
C PHE A 280 -8.55 -22.44 -1.20
N LEU A 281 -9.68 -23.13 -1.27
CA LEU A 281 -10.52 -23.42 -0.10
C LEU A 281 -9.78 -24.26 0.95
N ARG A 282 -8.97 -25.24 0.52
CA ARG A 282 -8.10 -25.99 1.44
C ARG A 282 -7.05 -25.10 2.10
N LEU A 283 -6.44 -24.17 1.37
CA LEU A 283 -5.51 -23.21 1.96
C LEU A 283 -6.21 -22.27 2.93
N LEU A 284 -7.41 -21.81 2.56
CA LEU A 284 -8.21 -20.90 3.37
C LEU A 284 -8.67 -21.54 4.69
N SER A 285 -9.01 -22.84 4.68
CA SER A 285 -9.45 -23.55 5.90
C SER A 285 -8.38 -23.59 7.00
N GLU A 286 -7.12 -23.37 6.63
CA GLU A 286 -5.98 -23.33 7.56
C GLU A 286 -5.38 -21.91 7.71
N ALA A 287 -5.92 -20.91 7.00
CA ALA A 287 -5.44 -19.53 7.08
C ALA A 287 -6.03 -18.80 8.28
N ASP A 288 -5.27 -17.92 8.87
CA ASP A 288 -5.71 -17.02 9.94
C ASP A 288 -6.09 -15.66 9.39
N VAL A 289 -5.39 -15.22 8.36
CA VAL A 289 -5.58 -13.91 7.74
C VAL A 289 -5.66 -14.08 6.22
N LEU A 290 -6.64 -13.42 5.62
CA LEU A 290 -6.75 -13.25 4.17
C LEU A 290 -6.60 -11.76 3.84
N VAL A 291 -5.61 -11.41 3.03
CA VAL A 291 -5.44 -10.04 2.52
C VAL A 291 -5.63 -10.02 1.01
N HIS A 292 -6.52 -9.16 0.49
CA HIS A 292 -6.75 -9.09 -0.94
C HIS A 292 -7.00 -7.67 -1.44
N GLY A 293 -6.60 -7.42 -2.71
CA GLY A 293 -6.81 -6.16 -3.42
C GLY A 293 -7.70 -6.35 -4.66
N TYR A 294 -8.60 -7.30 -4.64
CA TYR A 294 -9.57 -7.47 -5.73
C TYR A 294 -10.60 -6.33 -5.71
N ARG A 295 -11.02 -5.90 -6.89
CA ARG A 295 -12.15 -4.97 -6.99
C ARG A 295 -13.38 -5.55 -6.29
N PRO A 296 -14.25 -4.71 -5.70
CA PRO A 296 -15.47 -5.15 -5.06
C PRO A 296 -16.23 -6.18 -5.91
N GLY A 297 -16.65 -7.28 -5.29
CA GLY A 297 -17.34 -8.39 -5.95
C GLY A 297 -16.47 -9.33 -6.82
N ALA A 298 -15.23 -8.98 -7.15
CA ALA A 298 -14.41 -9.80 -8.04
C ALA A 298 -13.91 -11.09 -7.37
N LEU A 299 -13.52 -11.05 -6.10
CA LEU A 299 -13.22 -12.25 -5.33
C LEU A 299 -14.52 -13.00 -4.99
N ASP A 300 -15.57 -12.27 -4.64
CA ASP A 300 -16.86 -12.83 -4.24
C ASP A 300 -17.50 -13.64 -5.37
N SER A 301 -17.31 -13.25 -6.62
CA SER A 301 -17.75 -14.02 -7.79
C SER A 301 -16.99 -15.36 -7.98
N LEU A 302 -15.82 -15.51 -7.40
CA LEU A 302 -15.00 -16.73 -7.45
C LEU A 302 -15.23 -17.61 -6.21
N VAL A 303 -15.28 -16.97 -5.04
CA VAL A 303 -15.49 -17.60 -3.72
C VAL A 303 -16.31 -16.64 -2.87
N ALA A 304 -17.60 -16.89 -2.74
CA ALA A 304 -18.54 -16.02 -2.03
C ALA A 304 -18.13 -15.80 -0.55
N PRO A 305 -18.43 -14.64 0.04
CA PRO A 305 -18.11 -14.34 1.44
C PRO A 305 -18.62 -15.40 2.43
N GLU A 306 -19.84 -15.89 2.21
CA GLU A 306 -20.47 -16.92 3.05
C GLU A 306 -19.71 -18.25 3.00
N ILE A 307 -19.13 -18.60 1.83
CA ILE A 307 -18.29 -19.79 1.67
C ILE A 307 -16.98 -19.59 2.43
N ARG A 308 -16.37 -18.41 2.33
CA ARG A 308 -15.12 -18.10 3.05
C ARG A 308 -15.34 -18.19 4.57
N ALA A 309 -16.40 -17.59 5.07
CA ALA A 309 -16.78 -17.63 6.49
C ALA A 309 -17.07 -19.07 6.96
N ALA A 310 -17.81 -19.86 6.17
CA ALA A 310 -18.11 -21.25 6.52
C ALA A 310 -16.88 -22.17 6.51
N VAL A 311 -15.92 -21.93 5.60
CA VAL A 311 -14.67 -22.71 5.48
C VAL A 311 -13.68 -22.36 6.60
N ARG A 312 -13.61 -21.10 7.01
CA ARG A 312 -12.75 -20.64 8.10
C ARG A 312 -13.49 -19.67 9.01
N PRO A 313 -14.31 -20.17 9.96
CA PRO A 313 -14.84 -19.35 11.04
C PRO A 313 -13.69 -18.67 11.82
N GLY A 314 -13.89 -17.44 12.25
CA GLY A 314 -12.85 -16.67 12.90
C GLY A 314 -11.76 -16.11 11.97
N LEU A 315 -11.96 -16.14 10.65
CA LEU A 315 -11.04 -15.56 9.68
C LEU A 315 -10.93 -14.04 9.88
N VAL A 316 -9.69 -13.52 9.80
CA VAL A 316 -9.43 -12.09 9.69
C VAL A 316 -9.24 -11.76 8.21
N GLU A 317 -10.21 -11.09 7.61
CA GLU A 317 -10.17 -10.67 6.20
C GLU A 317 -9.88 -9.17 6.10
N VAL A 318 -8.89 -8.77 5.29
CA VAL A 318 -8.59 -7.36 5.04
C VAL A 318 -8.58 -7.12 3.54
N ALA A 319 -9.42 -6.19 3.10
CA ALA A 319 -9.60 -5.85 1.69
C ALA A 319 -9.24 -4.38 1.42
N LEU A 320 -8.62 -4.12 0.28
CA LEU A 320 -8.35 -2.76 -0.18
C LEU A 320 -8.85 -2.54 -1.61
N ASN A 321 -9.21 -1.29 -1.89
CA ASN A 321 -9.44 -0.81 -3.26
C ASN A 321 -8.88 0.61 -3.44
N ALA A 322 -9.02 1.17 -4.63
CA ALA A 322 -8.46 2.48 -4.91
C ALA A 322 -9.37 3.64 -4.49
N TYR A 323 -10.68 3.54 -4.78
CA TYR A 323 -11.56 4.70 -4.73
C TYR A 323 -12.63 4.67 -3.61
N GLY A 324 -12.59 3.71 -2.71
CA GLY A 324 -13.58 3.57 -1.63
C GLY A 324 -14.61 2.48 -1.89
N TRP A 325 -15.41 2.20 -0.90
CA TRP A 325 -16.36 1.08 -0.86
C TRP A 325 -17.78 1.51 -1.15
N THR A 326 -18.00 2.82 -1.22
CA THR A 326 -19.28 3.46 -1.55
C THR A 326 -19.12 4.42 -2.72
N GLY A 327 -20.22 4.95 -3.24
CA GLY A 327 -20.20 5.91 -4.33
C GLY A 327 -20.03 5.29 -5.73
N PRO A 328 -20.06 6.15 -6.77
CA PRO A 328 -20.12 5.69 -8.17
C PRO A 328 -18.82 5.04 -8.68
N TRP A 329 -17.66 5.30 -8.04
CA TRP A 329 -16.37 4.77 -8.47
C TRP A 329 -15.87 3.58 -7.65
N LYS A 330 -16.68 3.00 -6.78
CA LYS A 330 -16.26 1.88 -5.91
C LYS A 330 -15.65 0.70 -6.68
N ASP A 331 -16.09 0.47 -7.91
CA ASP A 331 -15.61 -0.62 -8.78
C ASP A 331 -14.53 -0.18 -9.77
N ARG A 332 -14.13 1.11 -9.75
CA ARG A 332 -13.16 1.68 -10.67
C ARG A 332 -11.75 1.21 -10.36
N ARG A 333 -10.96 0.92 -11.41
CA ARG A 333 -9.53 0.67 -11.28
C ARG A 333 -8.79 1.93 -10.88
N GLY A 334 -7.83 1.80 -9.98
CA GLY A 334 -6.95 2.89 -9.60
C GLY A 334 -5.61 2.38 -9.10
N PHE A 335 -4.69 3.31 -8.96
CA PHE A 335 -3.35 3.16 -8.46
C PHE A 335 -3.01 4.40 -7.67
N ASP A 336 -1.98 4.38 -6.85
CA ASP A 336 -1.55 5.52 -6.04
C ASP A 336 -1.59 6.84 -6.84
N THR A 337 -0.81 6.91 -7.91
CA THR A 337 -0.68 8.13 -8.73
C THR A 337 -1.98 8.55 -9.41
N LEU A 338 -2.87 7.62 -9.78
CA LEU A 338 -4.19 7.95 -10.31
C LEU A 338 -5.11 8.53 -9.24
N VAL A 339 -5.01 8.04 -8.02
CA VAL A 339 -5.75 8.62 -6.89
C VAL A 339 -5.20 10.01 -6.55
N GLN A 340 -3.89 10.23 -6.61
CA GLN A 340 -3.30 11.56 -6.46
C GLN A 340 -3.85 12.57 -7.49
N PHE A 341 -4.01 12.14 -8.76
CA PHE A 341 -4.62 12.97 -9.81
C PHE A 341 -6.09 13.25 -9.50
N SER A 342 -6.86 12.22 -9.22
CA SER A 342 -8.30 12.34 -8.95
C SER A 342 -8.60 13.20 -7.73
N SER A 343 -7.79 13.09 -6.66
CA SER A 343 -8.05 13.72 -5.36
C SER A 343 -7.53 15.16 -5.24
N GLY A 344 -6.79 15.64 -6.26
CA GLY A 344 -6.22 16.99 -6.26
C GLY A 344 -4.82 17.09 -5.65
N LEU A 345 -4.26 15.99 -5.14
CA LEU A 345 -2.90 15.99 -4.58
C LEU A 345 -1.85 16.36 -5.62
N ALA A 346 -1.97 15.83 -6.85
CA ALA A 346 -1.03 16.14 -7.93
C ALA A 346 -1.15 17.60 -8.39
N ASP A 347 -2.36 18.15 -8.50
CA ASP A 347 -2.60 19.55 -8.85
C ASP A 347 -2.01 20.48 -7.79
N ALA A 348 -2.33 20.27 -6.52
CA ALA A 348 -1.82 21.08 -5.41
C ALA A 348 -0.29 21.01 -5.29
N THR A 349 0.33 19.82 -5.49
CA THR A 349 1.78 19.66 -5.50
C THR A 349 2.41 20.43 -6.67
N THR A 350 1.76 20.43 -7.82
CA THR A 350 2.21 21.17 -9.01
C THR A 350 2.15 22.68 -8.75
N ALA A 351 1.01 23.19 -8.26
CA ALA A 351 0.83 24.60 -7.93
C ALA A 351 1.87 25.08 -6.91
N TRP A 352 2.10 24.31 -5.85
CA TRP A 352 3.10 24.61 -4.83
C TRP A 352 4.53 24.63 -5.41
N ALA A 353 4.88 23.66 -6.26
CA ALA A 353 6.20 23.60 -6.87
C ALA A 353 6.44 24.73 -7.90
N LEU A 354 5.41 25.27 -8.52
CA LEU A 354 5.50 26.39 -9.44
C LEU A 354 5.55 27.75 -8.73
N ALA A 355 5.02 27.83 -7.51
CA ALA A 355 4.96 29.06 -6.72
C ALA A 355 6.35 29.54 -6.29
N ASP A 356 7.29 28.62 -6.02
CA ASP A 356 8.65 28.94 -5.59
C ASP A 356 9.68 28.10 -6.37
N PRO A 357 10.70 28.76 -7.00
CA PRO A 357 11.81 28.03 -7.65
C PRO A 357 12.55 27.06 -6.73
N GLU A 358 12.62 27.33 -5.42
CA GLU A 358 13.26 26.44 -4.45
C GLU A 358 12.47 25.16 -4.23
N HIS A 359 11.17 25.16 -4.50
CA HIS A 359 10.31 23.97 -4.44
C HIS A 359 10.49 23.05 -5.64
N ARG A 360 11.17 23.52 -6.70
CA ARG A 360 11.35 22.76 -7.93
C ARG A 360 12.41 21.68 -7.75
N THR A 361 11.97 20.48 -7.47
CA THR A 361 12.81 19.31 -7.66
C THR A 361 12.76 18.90 -9.14
N PRO A 362 13.90 18.82 -9.84
CA PRO A 362 13.91 18.41 -11.26
C PRO A 362 13.57 16.94 -11.46
N ILE A 363 13.46 16.16 -10.37
CA ILE A 363 13.28 14.72 -10.42
C ILE A 363 12.12 14.37 -9.49
N ASN A 364 11.09 13.69 -10.01
CA ASN A 364 10.04 13.11 -9.17
C ASN A 364 10.55 11.85 -8.46
N ALA A 365 9.75 11.30 -7.53
CA ALA A 365 10.07 10.08 -6.77
C ALA A 365 10.47 8.87 -7.64
N LEU A 366 10.11 8.88 -8.92
CA LEU A 366 10.45 7.84 -9.89
C LEU A 366 11.71 8.16 -10.70
N GLY A 367 12.53 9.15 -10.27
CA GLY A 367 13.78 9.53 -10.92
C GLY A 367 13.61 10.24 -12.27
N ARG A 368 12.43 10.76 -12.57
CA ARG A 368 12.15 11.50 -13.82
C ARG A 368 12.49 12.96 -13.69
N LEU A 369 13.09 13.50 -14.76
CA LEU A 369 13.02 14.94 -15.01
C LEU A 369 11.56 15.32 -15.25
N VAL A 370 11.05 16.24 -14.44
CA VAL A 370 9.69 16.77 -14.59
C VAL A 370 9.79 18.05 -15.37
N ASP A 371 9.20 18.07 -16.56
CA ASP A 371 9.02 19.31 -17.31
C ASP A 371 8.20 20.30 -16.46
N ALA A 372 8.50 21.59 -16.59
CA ALA A 372 7.96 22.60 -15.69
C ALA A 372 6.43 22.70 -15.70
N ASP A 373 5.80 22.26 -16.78
CA ASP A 373 4.37 22.36 -17.06
C ASP A 373 3.57 21.06 -16.78
N ARG A 374 4.25 19.95 -16.49
CA ARG A 374 3.57 18.66 -16.20
C ARG A 374 3.15 18.53 -14.74
N PRO A 375 2.01 17.86 -14.48
CA PRO A 375 1.57 17.57 -13.11
C PRO A 375 2.63 16.82 -12.31
N ARG A 376 2.80 17.20 -11.05
CA ARG A 376 3.77 16.63 -10.14
C ARG A 376 3.08 15.76 -9.12
N HIS A 377 3.64 14.58 -8.91
CA HIS A 377 3.22 13.68 -7.86
C HIS A 377 3.80 14.09 -6.50
N LEU A 378 3.27 13.51 -5.44
CA LEU A 378 3.94 13.46 -4.16
C LEU A 378 5.36 12.89 -4.32
N PRO A 379 6.31 13.22 -3.44
CA PRO A 379 7.70 12.76 -3.55
C PRO A 379 7.88 11.25 -3.51
N VAL A 380 6.87 10.53 -2.99
CA VAL A 380 6.83 9.06 -2.88
C VAL A 380 5.40 8.54 -3.14
N GLU A 381 5.21 7.23 -3.33
CA GLU A 381 3.89 6.60 -3.44
C GLU A 381 3.22 6.51 -2.06
N ALA A 382 2.97 7.69 -1.47
CA ALA A 382 2.54 7.86 -0.09
C ALA A 382 1.23 7.15 0.24
N LEU A 383 0.29 7.09 -0.71
CA LEU A 383 -1.03 6.50 -0.47
C LEU A 383 -0.93 4.98 -0.40
N ASP A 384 -0.17 4.36 -1.32
CA ASP A 384 0.04 2.92 -1.33
C ASP A 384 0.76 2.44 -0.07
N PHE A 385 1.88 3.08 0.28
CA PHE A 385 2.65 2.67 1.46
C PHE A 385 1.88 2.92 2.76
N ALA A 386 1.25 4.08 2.92
CA ALA A 386 0.48 4.38 4.12
C ALA A 386 -0.70 3.41 4.29
N THR A 387 -1.48 3.19 3.22
CA THR A 387 -2.57 2.21 3.25
C THR A 387 -2.04 0.80 3.55
N GLY A 388 -0.86 0.45 3.03
CA GLY A 388 -0.22 -0.84 3.29
C GLY A 388 0.04 -1.09 4.78
N TYR A 389 0.62 -0.13 5.50
CA TYR A 389 0.84 -0.27 6.95
C TYR A 389 -0.46 -0.19 7.75
N GLN A 390 -1.46 0.56 7.29
CA GLN A 390 -2.80 0.55 7.89
C GLN A 390 -3.50 -0.82 7.70
N ILE A 391 -3.31 -1.50 6.56
CA ILE A 391 -3.76 -2.89 6.32
C ILE A 391 -3.09 -3.84 7.30
N ALA A 392 -1.77 -3.71 7.51
CA ALA A 392 -1.05 -4.52 8.50
C ALA A 392 -1.61 -4.30 9.91
N ALA A 393 -1.84 -3.04 10.29
CA ALA A 393 -2.46 -2.69 11.56
C ALA A 393 -3.86 -3.29 11.71
N ALA A 394 -4.70 -3.21 10.67
CA ALA A 394 -6.04 -3.79 10.67
C ALA A 394 -6.02 -5.32 10.82
N ALA A 395 -5.11 -6.00 10.12
CA ALA A 395 -4.93 -7.45 10.26
C ALA A 395 -4.54 -7.85 11.69
N ILE A 396 -3.58 -7.13 12.29
CA ILE A 396 -3.13 -7.38 13.66
C ILE A 396 -4.25 -7.06 14.67
N ARG A 397 -5.00 -5.96 14.47
CA ARG A 397 -6.16 -5.65 15.31
C ARG A 397 -7.26 -6.70 15.21
N GLY A 398 -7.50 -7.23 14.00
CA GLY A 398 -8.40 -8.37 13.82
C GLY A 398 -7.94 -9.63 14.59
N LEU A 399 -6.62 -9.92 14.59
CA LEU A 399 -6.05 -10.99 15.40
C LEU A 399 -6.17 -10.72 16.90
N THR A 400 -5.98 -9.47 17.34
CA THR A 400 -6.18 -9.06 18.74
C THR A 400 -7.64 -9.28 19.15
N HIS A 401 -8.60 -8.87 18.31
CA HIS A 401 -10.02 -9.10 18.53
C HIS A 401 -10.32 -10.59 18.64
N ARG A 402 -9.82 -11.40 17.70
CA ARG A 402 -10.01 -12.86 17.72
C ARG A 402 -9.46 -13.53 18.99
N VAL A 403 -8.28 -13.12 19.45
CA VAL A 403 -7.68 -13.66 20.69
C VAL A 403 -8.54 -13.33 21.92
N THR A 404 -9.20 -12.18 21.92
CA THR A 404 -9.99 -11.71 23.08
C THR A 404 -11.44 -12.17 23.07
N THR A 405 -12.04 -12.34 21.88
CA THR A 405 -13.48 -12.64 21.73
C THR A 405 -13.77 -13.99 21.07
N GLY A 406 -12.83 -14.56 20.32
CA GLY A 406 -13.05 -15.71 19.45
C GLY A 406 -13.62 -15.37 18.07
N GLU A 407 -13.99 -14.11 17.82
CA GLU A 407 -14.62 -13.67 16.58
C GLU A 407 -13.59 -13.25 15.52
N GLY A 408 -13.89 -13.54 14.25
CA GLY A 408 -13.18 -13.00 13.11
C GLY A 408 -13.53 -11.53 12.83
N SER A 409 -12.95 -10.99 11.76
CA SER A 409 -13.27 -9.63 11.33
C SER A 409 -13.08 -9.42 9.82
N VAL A 410 -13.82 -8.48 9.25
CA VAL A 410 -13.65 -8.00 7.89
C VAL A 410 -13.30 -6.51 7.93
N SER A 411 -12.11 -6.16 7.47
CA SER A 411 -11.63 -4.78 7.41
C SER A 411 -11.54 -4.30 5.95
N ARG A 412 -11.95 -3.06 5.68
CA ARG A 412 -11.94 -2.46 4.36
C ARG A 412 -11.26 -1.09 4.38
N LEU A 413 -10.30 -0.90 3.48
CA LEU A 413 -9.52 0.32 3.33
C LEU A 413 -9.50 0.80 1.88
N SER A 414 -9.14 2.06 1.63
CA SER A 414 -8.95 2.57 0.27
C SER A 414 -7.88 3.65 0.18
N LEU A 415 -7.21 3.71 -0.98
CA LEU A 415 -6.22 4.74 -1.27
C LEU A 415 -6.84 6.15 -1.24
N ALA A 416 -8.06 6.30 -1.76
CA ALA A 416 -8.75 7.58 -1.78
C ALA A 416 -9.09 8.08 -0.36
N ARG A 417 -9.37 7.17 0.60
CA ARG A 417 -9.59 7.57 2.00
C ARG A 417 -8.28 7.99 2.68
N THR A 418 -7.16 7.33 2.34
CA THR A 418 -5.82 7.77 2.76
C THR A 418 -5.46 9.13 2.16
N ALA A 419 -5.81 9.38 0.89
CA ALA A 419 -5.65 10.71 0.28
C ALA A 419 -6.48 11.77 1.01
N ALA A 420 -7.73 11.46 1.36
CA ALA A 420 -8.58 12.37 2.14
C ALA A 420 -8.01 12.67 3.54
N LEU A 421 -7.39 11.68 4.18
CA LEU A 421 -6.69 11.86 5.46
C LEU A 421 -5.51 12.84 5.30
N LEU A 422 -4.66 12.64 4.28
CA LEU A 422 -3.51 13.51 4.00
C LEU A 422 -3.94 14.95 3.67
N ILE A 423 -4.96 15.12 2.83
CA ILE A 423 -5.52 16.43 2.47
C ILE A 423 -6.15 17.13 3.69
N GLY A 424 -6.74 16.37 4.59
CA GLY A 424 -7.42 16.88 5.79
C GLY A 424 -6.50 17.52 6.80
N GLU A 425 -5.23 17.10 6.87
CA GLU A 425 -4.23 17.70 7.77
C GLU A 425 -3.80 19.10 7.31
N GLY A 426 -3.94 19.38 6.01
CA GLY A 426 -3.60 20.68 5.45
C GLY A 426 -2.10 20.88 5.27
N HIS A 427 -1.71 22.16 5.19
CA HIS A 427 -0.31 22.54 4.99
C HIS A 427 0.47 22.45 6.31
N VAL A 428 1.66 21.88 6.25
CA VAL A 428 2.54 21.74 7.42
C VAL A 428 3.70 22.74 7.36
N PRO A 429 4.24 23.15 8.52
CA PRO A 429 5.44 23.98 8.57
C PRO A 429 6.61 23.35 7.82
N GLU A 430 7.40 24.18 7.16
CA GLU A 430 8.63 23.73 6.50
C GLU A 430 9.63 23.20 7.53
N GLU A 431 10.14 22.01 7.27
CA GLU A 431 11.24 21.39 7.98
C GLU A 431 12.46 21.26 7.03
N PRO A 432 13.68 21.02 7.57
CA PRO A 432 14.82 20.69 6.73
C PRO A 432 14.53 19.54 5.77
N GLU A 433 14.95 19.68 4.51
CA GLU A 433 14.65 18.70 3.46
C GLU A 433 15.34 17.35 3.72
N ILE A 434 14.55 16.28 3.73
CA ILE A 434 15.04 14.90 3.62
C ILE A 434 15.24 14.59 2.14
N ARG A 435 16.48 14.18 1.77
CA ARG A 435 16.80 13.76 0.40
C ARG A 435 16.89 12.25 0.31
N LEU A 436 16.22 11.69 -0.69
CA LEU A 436 16.29 10.26 -1.00
C LEU A 436 17.28 10.05 -2.16
N PRO A 437 18.04 8.93 -2.23
CA PRO A 437 18.14 7.89 -1.18
C PRO A 437 18.85 8.39 0.08
N LEU A 438 18.54 7.78 1.23
CA LEU A 438 19.18 8.12 2.50
C LEU A 438 20.60 7.53 2.59
N ASP A 439 21.52 8.25 3.25
CA ASP A 439 22.87 7.76 3.54
C ASP A 439 22.96 6.69 4.64
N GLY A 440 21.85 6.34 5.21
CA GLY A 440 21.74 5.35 6.28
C GLY A 440 20.88 5.85 7.44
N PRO A 441 20.77 5.14 8.56
CA PRO A 441 21.51 3.91 8.92
C PRO A 441 21.07 2.67 8.14
N TYR A 442 22.03 1.80 7.87
CA TYR A 442 21.80 0.53 7.19
C TYR A 442 22.04 -0.63 8.16
N GLU A 443 21.29 -1.73 7.96
CA GLU A 443 21.54 -2.96 8.67
C GLU A 443 22.99 -3.44 8.44
N ASN A 444 23.63 -3.98 9.48
CA ASN A 444 24.99 -4.50 9.38
C ASN A 444 25.13 -5.72 8.47
N ARG A 445 24.02 -6.31 8.06
CA ARG A 445 23.95 -7.50 7.21
C ARG A 445 23.74 -7.13 5.74
N ILE A 446 24.51 -7.75 4.85
CA ILE A 446 24.27 -7.68 3.41
C ILE A 446 23.21 -8.71 3.04
N PHE A 447 22.26 -8.29 2.24
CA PHE A 447 21.19 -9.11 1.70
C PHE A 447 21.46 -9.43 0.23
N VAL A 448 20.72 -10.37 -0.32
CA VAL A 448 20.70 -10.68 -1.74
C VAL A 448 19.29 -10.37 -2.27
N SER A 449 19.22 -9.50 -3.26
CA SER A 449 17.97 -9.16 -3.96
C SER A 449 17.50 -10.34 -4.83
N GLY A 450 16.25 -10.28 -5.29
CA GLY A 450 15.67 -11.35 -6.09
C GLY A 450 16.33 -11.58 -7.45
N ASP A 451 17.10 -10.62 -7.95
CA ASP A 451 17.94 -10.75 -9.15
C ASP A 451 19.37 -11.21 -8.83
N GLY A 452 19.67 -11.59 -7.59
CA GLY A 452 20.94 -12.15 -7.16
C GLY A 452 22.01 -11.12 -6.79
N ARG A 453 21.70 -9.82 -6.80
CA ARG A 453 22.66 -8.76 -6.46
C ARG A 453 22.79 -8.57 -4.95
N PRO A 454 24.00 -8.27 -4.45
CA PRO A 454 24.18 -7.90 -3.05
C PRO A 454 23.62 -6.48 -2.81
N VAL A 455 22.82 -6.34 -1.76
CA VAL A 455 22.18 -5.07 -1.37
C VAL A 455 22.39 -4.79 0.11
N LYS A 456 22.50 -3.52 0.47
CA LYS A 456 22.34 -3.03 1.84
C LYS A 456 20.91 -2.55 2.02
N ARG A 457 20.38 -2.68 3.24
CA ARG A 457 19.01 -2.26 3.56
C ARG A 457 19.01 -1.26 4.69
N LEU A 458 18.16 -0.23 4.57
CA LEU A 458 17.88 0.68 5.67
C LEU A 458 17.30 -0.10 6.86
N GLU A 459 17.67 0.30 8.06
CA GLU A 459 17.05 -0.22 9.28
C GLU A 459 15.52 0.01 9.25
N PHE A 460 14.79 -0.81 10.01
CA PHE A 460 13.36 -0.60 10.15
C PHE A 460 13.06 0.75 10.78
N PRO A 461 12.13 1.54 10.23
CA PRO A 461 11.76 2.82 10.79
C PRO A 461 10.97 2.70 12.09
N VAL A 462 10.42 1.52 12.39
CA VAL A 462 9.70 1.24 13.64
C VAL A 462 10.48 0.23 14.46
N THR A 463 10.71 0.56 15.73
CA THR A 463 11.29 -0.33 16.74
C THR A 463 10.23 -0.62 17.81
N ILE A 464 10.03 -1.89 18.10
CA ILE A 464 9.11 -2.37 19.12
C ILE A 464 9.97 -3.09 20.17
N GLU A 465 9.88 -2.64 21.40
CA GLU A 465 10.72 -3.13 22.52
C GLU A 465 10.61 -4.65 22.62
N GLU A 466 11.75 -5.35 22.74
CA GLU A 466 11.87 -6.82 22.82
C GLU A 466 11.23 -7.60 21.65
N THR A 467 10.85 -6.91 20.55
CA THR A 467 10.22 -7.52 19.39
C THR A 467 10.97 -7.18 18.11
N PRO A 468 12.04 -7.91 17.78
CA PRO A 468 12.83 -7.66 16.58
C PRO A 468 12.03 -7.99 15.32
N LEU A 469 12.06 -7.08 14.35
CA LEU A 469 11.44 -7.26 13.04
C LEU A 469 12.49 -7.77 12.05
N PHE A 470 12.29 -8.95 11.48
CA PHE A 470 13.18 -9.52 10.46
C PHE A 470 12.46 -10.58 9.63
N TRP A 471 12.99 -10.86 8.43
CA TRP A 471 12.49 -11.91 7.56
C TRP A 471 13.37 -13.15 7.65
N GLU A 472 12.76 -14.29 7.89
CA GLU A 472 13.43 -15.60 7.89
C GLU A 472 13.68 -16.12 6.48
N ARG A 473 12.82 -15.70 5.53
CA ARG A 473 12.90 -16.11 4.13
C ARG A 473 13.43 -14.99 3.26
N PRO A 474 14.35 -15.30 2.34
CA PRO A 474 14.74 -14.36 1.31
C PRO A 474 13.58 -14.14 0.31
N PHE A 475 13.84 -13.33 -0.69
CA PHE A 475 12.97 -13.20 -1.87
C PHE A 475 12.80 -14.55 -2.57
N GLU A 476 11.57 -14.88 -2.96
CA GLU A 476 11.25 -16.01 -3.83
C GLU A 476 10.72 -15.54 -5.19
N ALA A 477 11.04 -16.27 -6.26
CA ALA A 477 10.52 -15.98 -7.59
C ALA A 477 9.06 -16.42 -7.72
N ALA A 478 8.32 -15.83 -8.67
CA ALA A 478 6.94 -16.19 -8.95
C ALA A 478 6.80 -17.69 -9.27
N GLY A 479 5.92 -18.37 -8.55
CA GLY A 479 5.63 -19.80 -8.78
C GLY A 479 6.70 -20.76 -8.28
N SER A 480 7.73 -20.29 -7.57
CA SER A 480 8.75 -21.17 -7.00
C SER A 480 8.24 -22.03 -5.84
N SER A 481 7.19 -21.60 -5.18
CA SER A 481 6.53 -22.36 -4.11
C SER A 481 5.30 -23.11 -4.62
N VAL A 482 5.02 -24.28 -4.02
CA VAL A 482 3.75 -24.98 -4.24
C VAL A 482 2.63 -24.35 -3.37
N PRO A 483 1.36 -24.35 -3.81
CA PRO A 483 0.23 -23.81 -3.08
C PRO A 483 -0.17 -24.76 -1.92
N ARG A 484 0.63 -24.79 -0.87
CA ARG A 484 0.39 -25.50 0.40
C ARG A 484 1.11 -24.79 1.53
N TRP A 485 0.62 -24.89 2.75
CA TRP A 485 1.32 -24.42 3.93
C TRP A 485 2.56 -25.27 4.22
N SER A 486 3.52 -24.69 4.95
CA SER A 486 4.65 -25.45 5.44
C SER A 486 4.14 -26.51 6.44
N THR A 487 4.68 -27.70 6.37
CA THR A 487 4.47 -28.68 7.44
C THR A 487 5.15 -28.15 8.70
N ALA A 488 4.43 -28.15 9.82
CA ALA A 488 5.05 -27.87 11.10
C ALA A 488 6.23 -28.85 11.28
N GLY A 489 7.44 -28.30 11.36
CA GLY A 489 8.67 -29.06 11.61
C GLY A 489 8.72 -29.54 13.07
#